data_405732cb75dfa676025086fc50fa2dfe
#
_entry.id   405732cb75dfa676025086fc50fa2dfe
#
_cell.length_a   1.000
_cell.length_b   1.000
_cell.length_c   1.000
_cell.angle_alpha   90.00
_cell.angle_beta   90.00
_cell.angle_gamma   90.00
#
_symmetry.space_group_name_H-M   'P 1'
#
loop_
_entity.id
_entity.type
_entity.pdbx_description
1 polymer ?
#
loop_
_entity_poly.entity_id
_entity_poly.type
_entity_poly.pdbx_seq_one_letter_code
_entity_poly.pdbx_strand_id
1 'polypeptide(L)'
;MFETVRDSIFSALFLAAILRVTTPILLPSLGALISDRAGVINIGLEGMMLSAAFTGVIVSAYSAPVIGVELAPWLGLLSGCGVSVLLALVLGLFHLRFKGDLILSGVALNVLGSAATVAILYELTGNRGDSGDLASFQMPFIQIPPFINDIPVVGNFLYTVFNNQSIMTWIAFASVFVVWFIM
;
A
#
# COMPACT_ATOMS: atom_id res chain seq x y z
N MET A 1 -28.21 19.25 8.56
CA MET A 1 -26.88 18.81 8.97
C MET A 1 -26.78 17.30 9.16
N PHE A 2 -27.59 16.66 10.05
CA PHE A 2 -27.56 15.20 10.23
C PHE A 2 -28.02 14.40 9.00
N GLU A 3 -29.00 14.87 8.26
CA GLU A 3 -29.44 14.23 7.02
C GLU A 3 -28.36 14.30 5.93
N THR A 4 -27.71 15.45 5.78
CA THR A 4 -26.61 15.62 4.81
C THR A 4 -25.42 14.70 5.11
N VAL A 5 -25.09 14.51 6.39
CA VAL A 5 -24.04 13.60 6.84
C VAL A 5 -24.42 12.14 6.57
N ARG A 6 -25.65 11.76 6.89
CA ARG A 6 -26.16 10.41 6.63
C ARG A 6 -26.15 10.09 5.13
N ASP A 7 -26.63 10.98 4.30
CA ASP A 7 -26.70 10.78 2.84
C ASP A 7 -25.28 10.74 2.22
N SER A 8 -24.32 11.46 2.79
CA SER A 8 -22.92 11.37 2.40
C SER A 8 -22.28 10.04 2.80
N ILE A 9 -22.56 9.53 4.01
CA ILE A 9 -22.03 8.24 4.50
C ILE A 9 -22.57 7.06 3.69
N PHE A 10 -23.84 7.11 3.28
CA PHE A 10 -24.44 6.05 2.45
C PHE A 10 -24.29 6.29 0.95
N SER A 11 -23.46 7.24 0.53
CA SER A 11 -23.19 7.47 -0.88
C SER A 11 -22.26 6.40 -1.46
N ALA A 12 -22.44 6.06 -2.73
CA ALA A 12 -21.55 5.17 -3.47
C ALA A 12 -20.10 5.71 -3.52
N LEU A 13 -19.93 7.04 -3.53
CA LEU A 13 -18.62 7.70 -3.48
C LEU A 13 -17.89 7.45 -2.17
N PHE A 14 -18.61 7.42 -1.05
CA PHE A 14 -18.01 7.10 0.25
C PHE A 14 -17.50 5.66 0.29
N LEU A 15 -18.26 4.70 -0.25
CA LEU A 15 -17.82 3.31 -0.37
C LEU A 15 -16.60 3.17 -1.30
N ALA A 16 -16.57 3.89 -2.42
CA ALA A 16 -15.40 3.94 -3.29
C ALA A 16 -14.15 4.48 -2.56
N ALA A 17 -14.32 5.49 -1.71
CA ALA A 17 -13.23 6.02 -0.88
C ALA A 17 -12.76 4.99 0.17
N ILE A 18 -13.68 4.27 0.81
CA ILE A 18 -13.33 3.18 1.74
C ILE A 18 -12.46 2.14 1.06
N LEU A 19 -12.81 1.69 -0.15
CA LEU A 19 -12.02 0.71 -0.89
C LEU A 19 -10.59 1.19 -1.15
N ARG A 20 -10.41 2.46 -1.51
CA ARG A 20 -9.09 3.06 -1.73
C ARG A 20 -8.24 3.10 -0.47
N VAL A 21 -8.83 3.50 0.65
CA VAL A 21 -8.12 3.59 1.93
C VAL A 21 -7.84 2.20 2.52
N THR A 22 -8.71 1.23 2.29
CA THR A 22 -8.54 -0.14 2.78
C THR A 22 -7.42 -0.89 2.06
N THR A 23 -7.21 -0.63 0.77
CA THR A 23 -6.20 -1.34 -0.05
C THR A 23 -4.79 -1.37 0.57
N PRO A 24 -4.18 -0.25 0.98
CA PRO A 24 -2.84 -0.25 1.57
C PRO A 24 -2.78 -0.92 2.95
N ILE A 25 -3.90 -1.11 3.62
CA ILE A 25 -3.98 -1.80 4.91
C ILE A 25 -4.19 -3.31 4.69
N LEU A 26 -5.00 -3.66 3.70
CA LEU A 26 -5.38 -5.04 3.40
C LEU A 26 -4.16 -5.90 2.99
N LEU A 27 -3.33 -5.41 2.10
CA LEU A 27 -2.17 -6.16 1.59
C LEU A 27 -1.18 -6.55 2.71
N PRO A 28 -0.73 -5.63 3.58
CA PRO A 28 0.12 -5.99 4.70
C PRO A 28 -0.57 -6.89 5.72
N SER A 29 -1.88 -6.71 5.97
CA SER A 29 -2.61 -7.57 6.91
C SER A 29 -2.70 -9.02 6.43
N LEU A 30 -2.82 -9.25 5.12
CA LEU A 30 -2.74 -10.60 4.54
C LEU A 30 -1.33 -11.19 4.68
N GLY A 31 -0.29 -10.37 4.49
CA GLY A 31 1.10 -10.77 4.77
C GLY A 31 1.32 -11.13 6.24
N ALA A 32 0.77 -10.34 7.17
CA ALA A 32 0.79 -10.64 8.60
C ALA A 32 0.11 -11.96 8.92
N LEU A 33 -1.06 -12.21 8.32
CA LEU A 33 -1.81 -13.44 8.51
C LEU A 33 -1.03 -14.68 8.06
N ILE A 34 -0.35 -14.62 6.92
CA ILE A 34 0.50 -15.72 6.42
C ILE A 34 1.68 -15.94 7.38
N SER A 35 2.31 -14.88 7.86
CA SER A 35 3.43 -14.94 8.80
C SER A 35 3.00 -15.54 10.14
N ASP A 36 1.86 -15.14 10.67
CA ASP A 36 1.29 -15.65 11.91
C ASP A 36 0.96 -17.15 11.80
N ARG A 37 0.39 -17.59 10.68
CA ARG A 37 0.15 -19.02 10.42
C ARG A 37 1.43 -19.84 10.30
N ALA A 38 2.54 -19.23 9.87
CA ALA A 38 3.86 -19.85 9.87
C ALA A 38 4.49 -19.90 11.27
N GLY A 39 3.83 -19.39 12.30
CA GLY A 39 4.32 -19.35 13.67
C GLY A 39 5.29 -18.19 13.96
N VAL A 40 5.37 -17.21 13.07
CA VAL A 40 6.28 -16.07 13.18
C VAL A 40 5.47 -14.77 13.20
N ILE A 41 5.36 -14.13 14.36
CA ILE A 41 4.66 -12.84 14.47
C ILE A 41 5.57 -11.74 13.93
N ASN A 42 5.18 -11.11 12.83
CA ASN A 42 5.93 -10.01 12.23
C ASN A 42 5.40 -8.65 12.70
N ILE A 43 5.99 -8.11 13.77
CA ILE A 43 5.65 -6.76 14.29
C ILE A 43 6.31 -5.65 13.46
N GLY A 44 7.36 -5.95 12.68
CA GLY A 44 8.10 -4.98 11.86
C GLY A 44 7.38 -4.52 10.57
N LEU A 45 6.14 -4.92 10.33
CA LEU A 45 5.40 -4.62 9.11
C LEU A 45 5.20 -3.12 8.86
N GLU A 46 4.99 -2.34 9.91
CA GLU A 46 4.82 -0.88 9.79
C GLU A 46 6.06 -0.21 9.22
N GLY A 47 7.24 -0.53 9.76
CA GLY A 47 8.52 -0.01 9.26
C GLY A 47 8.82 -0.46 7.83
N MET A 48 8.47 -1.71 7.50
CA MET A 48 8.59 -2.23 6.13
C MET A 48 7.66 -1.48 5.16
N MET A 49 6.40 -1.23 5.56
CA MET A 49 5.45 -0.46 4.76
C MET A 49 5.91 0.97 4.51
N LEU A 50 6.33 1.67 5.55
CA LEU A 50 6.83 3.05 5.45
C LEU A 50 8.05 3.13 4.53
N SER A 51 9.02 2.24 4.73
CA SER A 51 10.23 2.19 3.90
C SER A 51 9.92 1.84 2.44
N ALA A 52 8.98 0.92 2.20
CA ALA A 52 8.56 0.55 0.86
C ALA A 52 7.83 1.70 0.16
N ALA A 53 6.88 2.34 0.83
CA ALA A 53 6.13 3.47 0.30
C ALA A 53 7.07 4.64 -0.05
N PHE A 54 7.97 4.97 0.86
CA PHE A 54 8.97 6.01 0.68
C PHE A 54 9.88 5.73 -0.53
N THR A 55 10.46 4.53 -0.59
CA THR A 55 11.32 4.12 -1.72
C THR A 55 10.54 4.11 -3.03
N GLY A 56 9.29 3.64 -3.01
CA GLY A 56 8.42 3.61 -4.17
C GLY A 56 8.17 5.01 -4.74
N VAL A 57 7.87 5.99 -3.89
CA VAL A 57 7.66 7.39 -4.31
C VAL A 57 8.95 7.98 -4.88
N ILE A 58 10.08 7.84 -4.20
CA ILE A 58 11.37 8.38 -4.65
C ILE A 58 11.78 7.78 -5.99
N VAL A 59 11.79 6.44 -6.09
CA VAL A 59 12.20 5.78 -7.34
C VAL A 59 11.26 6.14 -8.47
N SER A 60 9.95 6.22 -8.23
CA SER A 60 8.98 6.66 -9.23
C SER A 60 9.28 8.10 -9.70
N ALA A 61 9.49 9.04 -8.76
CA ALA A 61 9.76 10.44 -9.08
C ALA A 61 11.05 10.61 -9.91
N TYR A 62 12.13 9.96 -9.50
CA TYR A 62 13.42 10.11 -10.19
C TYR A 62 13.53 9.30 -11.48
N SER A 63 12.77 8.22 -11.64
CA SER A 63 12.78 7.41 -12.86
C SER A 63 11.86 7.95 -13.97
N ALA A 64 10.83 8.69 -13.63
CA ALA A 64 9.85 9.22 -14.58
C ALA A 64 10.44 10.02 -15.75
N PRO A 65 11.46 10.89 -15.57
CA PRO A 65 12.08 11.61 -16.67
C PRO A 65 12.83 10.70 -17.66
N VAL A 66 13.24 9.50 -17.23
CA VAL A 66 14.05 8.57 -18.02
C VAL A 66 13.20 7.53 -18.72
N ILE A 67 12.24 6.93 -18.02
CA ILE A 67 11.46 5.78 -18.51
C ILE A 67 10.02 6.13 -18.86
N GLY A 68 9.61 7.37 -18.59
CA GLY A 68 8.25 7.84 -18.80
C GLY A 68 7.32 7.66 -17.61
N VAL A 69 6.28 8.49 -17.57
CA VAL A 69 5.32 8.60 -16.47
C VAL A 69 4.52 7.32 -16.25
N GLU A 70 4.28 6.55 -17.30
CA GLU A 70 3.46 5.32 -17.21
C GLU A 70 4.21 4.15 -16.57
N LEU A 71 5.52 4.04 -16.78
CA LEU A 71 6.35 2.95 -16.26
C LEU A 71 6.95 3.26 -14.90
N ALA A 72 7.11 4.53 -14.55
CA ALA A 72 7.72 4.97 -13.32
C ALA A 72 7.04 4.39 -12.04
N PRO A 73 5.70 4.34 -11.92
CA PRO A 73 5.04 3.74 -10.77
C PRO A 73 5.32 2.24 -10.61
N TRP A 74 5.52 1.52 -11.71
CA TRP A 74 5.85 0.09 -11.67
C TRP A 74 7.26 -0.16 -11.16
N LEU A 75 8.24 0.67 -11.56
CA LEU A 75 9.58 0.62 -10.97
C LEU A 75 9.55 1.02 -9.48
N GLY A 76 8.75 2.02 -9.13
CA GLY A 76 8.51 2.39 -7.74
C GLY A 76 7.98 1.20 -6.92
N LEU A 77 6.98 0.49 -7.43
CA LEU A 77 6.42 -0.70 -6.79
C LEU A 77 7.49 -1.79 -6.60
N LEU A 78 8.22 -2.12 -7.65
CA LEU A 78 9.26 -3.15 -7.60
C LEU A 78 10.37 -2.81 -6.60
N SER A 79 10.81 -1.56 -6.59
CA SER A 79 11.83 -1.09 -5.64
C SER A 79 11.32 -1.11 -4.19
N GLY A 80 10.07 -0.70 -3.94
CA GLY A 80 9.43 -0.79 -2.64
C GLY A 80 9.30 -2.24 -2.15
N CYS A 81 8.88 -3.16 -3.01
CA CYS A 81 8.87 -4.59 -2.71
C CYS A 81 10.28 -5.11 -2.40
N GLY A 82 11.28 -4.71 -3.18
CA GLY A 82 12.68 -5.08 -2.95
C GLY A 82 13.19 -4.64 -1.58
N VAL A 83 12.93 -3.39 -1.17
CA VAL A 83 13.31 -2.87 0.15
C VAL A 83 12.58 -3.63 1.26
N SER A 84 11.28 -3.90 1.12
CA SER A 84 10.53 -4.69 2.10
C SER A 84 11.13 -6.09 2.28
N VAL A 85 11.50 -6.77 1.18
CA VAL A 85 12.14 -8.09 1.24
C VAL A 85 13.50 -8.01 1.93
N LEU A 86 14.31 -6.99 1.63
CA LEU A 86 15.60 -6.78 2.31
C LEU A 86 15.42 -6.59 3.83
N LEU A 87 14.46 -5.76 4.24
CA LEU A 87 14.17 -5.55 5.66
C LEU A 87 13.64 -6.83 6.34
N ALA A 88 12.81 -7.61 5.66
CA ALA A 88 12.34 -8.90 6.13
C ALA A 88 13.50 -9.90 6.28
N LEU A 89 14.45 -9.93 5.36
CA LEU A 89 15.66 -10.75 5.46
C LEU A 89 16.54 -10.32 6.63
N VAL A 90 16.70 -9.02 6.86
CA VAL A 90 17.43 -8.49 8.03
C VAL A 90 16.76 -8.96 9.33
N LEU A 91 15.43 -8.82 9.44
CA LEU A 91 14.68 -9.29 10.61
C LEU A 91 14.83 -10.79 10.81
N GLY A 92 14.72 -11.58 9.73
CA GLY A 92 14.92 -13.03 9.74
C GLY A 92 16.34 -13.42 10.16
N LEU A 93 17.36 -12.70 9.68
CA LEU A 93 18.76 -12.91 10.07
C LEU A 93 18.98 -12.68 11.58
N PHE A 94 18.42 -11.60 12.12
CA PHE A 94 18.47 -11.30 13.55
C PHE A 94 17.86 -12.42 14.39
N HIS A 95 16.70 -12.92 13.98
CA HIS A 95 16.02 -13.98 14.69
C HIS A 95 16.74 -15.32 14.56
N LEU A 96 17.07 -15.75 13.34
CA LEU A 96 17.60 -17.09 13.07
C LEU A 96 19.09 -17.21 13.44
N ARG A 97 19.90 -16.20 13.09
CA ARG A 97 21.36 -16.27 13.28
C ARG A 97 21.79 -15.79 14.65
N PHE A 98 21.25 -14.67 15.10
CA PHE A 98 21.62 -14.06 16.38
C PHE A 98 20.70 -14.48 17.53
N LYS A 99 19.67 -15.30 17.27
CA LYS A 99 18.66 -15.74 18.26
C LYS A 99 18.05 -14.56 19.03
N GLY A 100 17.94 -13.42 18.35
CA GLY A 100 17.32 -12.22 18.89
C GLY A 100 15.82 -12.38 19.08
N ASP A 101 15.28 -11.66 20.03
CA ASP A 101 13.84 -11.57 20.22
C ASP A 101 13.17 -10.90 18.99
N LEU A 102 12.21 -11.60 18.39
CA LEU A 102 11.54 -11.16 17.16
C LEU A 102 10.68 -9.91 17.38
N ILE A 103 10.05 -9.82 18.56
CA ILE A 103 9.20 -8.69 18.94
C ILE A 103 10.04 -7.42 19.07
N LEU A 104 11.14 -7.51 19.83
CA LEU A 104 12.05 -6.40 20.04
C LEU A 104 12.70 -5.93 18.73
N SER A 105 13.13 -6.89 17.90
CA SER A 105 13.71 -6.59 16.59
C SER A 105 12.70 -5.95 15.64
N GLY A 106 11.43 -6.39 15.67
CA GLY A 106 10.34 -5.81 14.88
C GLY A 106 10.01 -4.37 15.29
N VAL A 107 9.94 -4.10 16.60
CA VAL A 107 9.72 -2.73 17.11
C VAL A 107 10.89 -1.82 16.72
N ALA A 108 12.14 -2.31 16.86
CA ALA A 108 13.31 -1.54 16.44
C ALA A 108 13.29 -1.21 14.94
N LEU A 109 12.83 -2.17 14.11
CA LEU A 109 12.67 -1.95 12.67
C LEU A 109 11.60 -0.87 12.35
N ASN A 110 10.50 -0.83 13.09
CA ASN A 110 9.46 0.19 12.91
C ASN A 110 10.01 1.59 13.25
N VAL A 111 10.73 1.72 14.36
CA VAL A 111 11.36 2.99 14.75
C VAL A 111 12.44 3.40 13.73
N LEU A 112 13.26 2.43 13.28
CA LEU A 112 14.27 2.69 12.25
C LEU A 112 13.63 3.13 10.92
N GLY A 113 12.58 2.43 10.47
CA GLY A 113 11.86 2.73 9.24
C GLY A 113 11.27 4.15 9.24
N SER A 114 10.60 4.53 10.33
CA SER A 114 10.03 5.88 10.46
C SER A 114 11.12 6.96 10.54
N ALA A 115 12.15 6.76 11.33
CA ALA A 115 13.22 7.74 11.47
C ALA A 115 14.07 7.89 10.19
N ALA A 116 14.40 6.77 9.54
CA ALA A 116 15.21 6.77 8.32
C ALA A 116 14.46 7.44 7.16
N THR A 117 13.17 7.17 6.98
CA THR A 117 12.37 7.79 5.91
C THR A 117 12.27 9.31 6.08
N VAL A 118 12.07 9.80 7.30
CA VAL A 118 12.02 11.24 7.59
C VAL A 118 13.39 11.90 7.40
N ALA A 119 14.47 11.25 7.84
CA ALA A 119 15.82 11.78 7.70
C ALA A 119 16.23 11.88 6.22
N ILE A 120 16.00 10.83 5.43
CA ILE A 120 16.33 10.83 4.01
C ILE A 120 15.44 11.82 3.25
N LEU A 121 14.15 11.92 3.59
CA LEU A 121 13.26 12.90 2.99
C LEU A 121 13.76 14.32 3.19
N TYR A 122 14.20 14.64 4.42
CA TYR A 122 14.75 15.94 4.74
C TYR A 122 16.01 16.28 3.93
N GLU A 123 16.91 15.32 3.76
CA GLU A 123 18.12 15.50 2.93
C GLU A 123 17.80 15.73 1.45
N LEU A 124 16.71 15.10 0.95
CA LEU A 124 16.32 15.19 -0.46
C LEU A 124 15.47 16.43 -0.79
N THR A 125 14.60 16.85 0.13
CA THR A 125 13.59 17.90 -0.13
C THR A 125 13.74 19.13 0.74
N GLY A 126 14.53 19.07 1.82
CA GLY A 126 14.61 20.11 2.84
C GLY A 126 13.41 20.14 3.78
N ASN A 127 12.38 19.31 3.56
CA ASN A 127 11.15 19.22 4.34
C ASN A 127 11.09 17.93 5.17
N ARG A 128 10.63 18.04 6.42
CA ARG A 128 10.57 16.88 7.34
C ARG A 128 9.25 16.11 7.33
N GLY A 129 8.21 16.66 6.77
CA GLY A 129 6.86 16.12 6.91
C GLY A 129 6.11 15.91 5.60
N ASP A 130 6.62 16.41 4.48
CA ASP A 130 5.94 16.36 3.21
C ASP A 130 6.91 16.17 2.05
N SER A 131 6.53 15.32 1.11
CA SER A 131 7.21 15.10 -0.16
C SER A 131 6.62 15.94 -1.31
N GLY A 132 5.96 17.05 -1.00
CA GLY A 132 5.21 17.86 -1.95
C GLY A 132 6.00 18.36 -3.17
N ASP A 133 7.31 18.48 -3.04
CA ASP A 133 8.21 18.87 -4.13
C ASP A 133 8.56 17.70 -5.08
N LEU A 134 8.23 16.46 -4.70
CA LEU A 134 8.45 15.28 -5.53
C LEU A 134 7.20 14.97 -6.35
N ALA A 135 7.36 14.80 -7.66
CA ALA A 135 6.28 14.40 -8.52
C ALA A 135 5.73 13.02 -8.10
N SER A 136 4.45 12.96 -7.74
CA SER A 136 3.78 11.72 -7.36
C SER A 136 3.06 11.14 -8.57
N PHE A 137 3.48 9.96 -9.02
CA PHE A 137 2.86 9.26 -10.13
C PHE A 137 1.96 8.13 -9.59
N GLN A 138 0.74 8.08 -10.11
CA GLN A 138 -0.24 7.09 -9.70
C GLN A 138 -0.23 5.88 -10.62
N MET A 139 -0.54 4.71 -10.06
CA MET A 139 -0.80 3.50 -10.84
C MET A 139 -2.01 3.69 -11.76
N PRO A 140 -2.05 3.02 -12.92
CA PRO A 140 -3.17 3.13 -13.83
C PRO A 140 -4.48 2.72 -13.17
N PHE A 141 -5.53 3.45 -13.54
CA PHE A 141 -6.90 3.18 -13.09
C PHE A 141 -7.60 2.26 -14.07
N ILE A 142 -8.33 1.28 -13.56
CA ILE A 142 -9.16 0.39 -14.36
C ILE A 142 -10.53 1.02 -14.49
N GLN A 143 -10.95 1.26 -15.72
CA GLN A 143 -12.29 1.71 -16.06
C GLN A 143 -13.17 0.50 -16.35
N ILE A 144 -14.30 0.42 -15.67
CA ILE A 144 -15.29 -0.62 -15.93
C ILE A 144 -16.10 -0.25 -17.17
N PRO A 145 -16.42 -1.23 -18.03
CA PRO A 145 -17.24 -0.96 -19.22
C PRO A 145 -18.59 -0.36 -18.87
N PRO A 146 -19.06 0.67 -19.62
CA PRO A 146 -20.27 1.44 -19.29
C PRO A 146 -21.57 0.64 -19.31
N PHE A 147 -21.62 -0.55 -19.94
CA PHE A 147 -22.81 -1.40 -19.97
C PHE A 147 -23.29 -1.85 -18.58
N ILE A 148 -22.41 -1.83 -17.57
CA ILE A 148 -22.76 -2.17 -16.18
C ILE A 148 -23.68 -1.10 -15.58
N ASN A 149 -23.55 0.16 -16.03
CA ASN A 149 -24.40 1.24 -15.59
C ASN A 149 -25.89 1.08 -16.02
N ASP A 150 -26.13 0.32 -17.10
CA ASP A 150 -27.45 0.10 -17.66
C ASP A 150 -28.27 -0.96 -16.89
N ILE A 151 -27.67 -1.63 -15.89
CA ILE A 151 -28.37 -2.59 -15.03
C ILE A 151 -29.30 -1.82 -14.09
N PRO A 152 -30.64 -2.05 -14.13
CA PRO A 152 -31.59 -1.33 -13.30
C PRO A 152 -31.32 -1.56 -11.81
N VAL A 153 -31.47 -0.48 -11.00
CA VAL A 153 -31.34 -0.41 -9.54
C VAL A 153 -29.92 -0.52 -9.00
N VAL A 154 -29.07 -1.42 -9.51
CA VAL A 154 -27.76 -1.72 -8.91
C VAL A 154 -26.59 -1.26 -9.78
N GLY A 155 -26.82 -1.08 -11.08
CA GLY A 155 -25.75 -0.79 -12.04
C GLY A 155 -25.04 0.52 -11.76
N ASN A 156 -25.77 1.61 -11.55
CA ASN A 156 -25.18 2.91 -11.23
C ASN A 156 -24.37 2.88 -9.90
N PHE A 157 -24.87 2.15 -8.91
CA PHE A 157 -24.18 2.00 -7.63
C PHE A 157 -22.86 1.22 -7.79
N LEU A 158 -22.90 0.06 -8.43
CA LEU A 158 -21.70 -0.76 -8.70
C LEU A 158 -20.70 -0.01 -9.58
N TYR A 159 -21.18 0.66 -10.61
CA TYR A 159 -20.34 1.46 -11.48
C TYR A 159 -19.64 2.58 -10.71
N THR A 160 -20.34 3.31 -9.86
CA THR A 160 -19.75 4.41 -9.06
C THR A 160 -18.74 3.90 -8.03
N VAL A 161 -18.97 2.74 -7.41
CA VAL A 161 -18.08 2.17 -6.38
C VAL A 161 -16.81 1.59 -6.99
N PHE A 162 -16.93 0.83 -8.07
CA PHE A 162 -15.81 0.07 -8.64
C PHE A 162 -15.14 0.73 -9.83
N ASN A 163 -15.79 1.71 -10.48
CA ASN A 163 -15.18 2.42 -11.58
C ASN A 163 -14.03 3.32 -11.12
N ASN A 164 -13.03 3.45 -11.98
CA ASN A 164 -11.86 4.30 -11.70
C ASN A 164 -11.14 3.94 -10.40
N GLN A 165 -11.07 2.64 -10.08
CA GLN A 165 -10.24 2.13 -9.00
C GLN A 165 -8.83 1.79 -9.52
N SER A 166 -7.83 1.99 -8.67
CA SER A 166 -6.44 1.66 -8.99
C SER A 166 -6.28 0.15 -9.22
N ILE A 167 -5.37 -0.25 -10.08
CA ILE A 167 -5.03 -1.66 -10.30
C ILE A 167 -4.63 -2.36 -8.99
N MET A 168 -4.05 -1.62 -8.03
CA MET A 168 -3.68 -2.15 -6.72
C MET A 168 -4.89 -2.60 -5.91
N THR A 169 -6.03 -1.92 -6.02
CA THR A 169 -7.28 -2.33 -5.37
C THR A 169 -7.75 -3.70 -5.86
N TRP A 170 -7.67 -3.94 -7.16
CA TRP A 170 -8.03 -5.24 -7.75
C TRP A 170 -7.06 -6.35 -7.36
N ILE A 171 -5.76 -6.06 -7.31
CA ILE A 171 -4.75 -6.99 -6.81
C ILE A 171 -5.00 -7.33 -5.34
N ALA A 172 -5.36 -6.35 -4.51
CA ALA A 172 -5.68 -6.58 -3.11
C ALA A 172 -6.90 -7.50 -2.95
N PHE A 173 -7.96 -7.30 -3.71
CA PHE A 173 -9.11 -8.23 -3.72
C PHE A 173 -8.73 -9.64 -4.19
N ALA A 174 -7.98 -9.74 -5.28
CA ALA A 174 -7.51 -11.03 -5.77
C ALA A 174 -6.64 -11.76 -4.73
N SER A 175 -5.78 -11.02 -4.02
CA SER A 175 -4.92 -11.58 -2.97
C SER A 175 -5.69 -12.16 -1.78
N VAL A 176 -6.87 -11.61 -1.44
CA VAL A 176 -7.76 -12.20 -0.41
C VAL A 176 -8.19 -13.61 -0.81
N PHE A 177 -8.63 -13.78 -2.07
CA PHE A 177 -9.04 -15.10 -2.56
C PHE A 177 -7.87 -16.10 -2.62
N VAL A 178 -6.69 -15.63 -3.04
CA VAL A 178 -5.48 -16.45 -3.06
C VAL A 178 -5.10 -16.90 -1.65
N VAL A 179 -5.08 -15.99 -0.69
CA VAL A 179 -4.75 -16.32 0.70
C VAL A 179 -5.82 -17.25 1.30
N TRP A 180 -7.10 -16.99 1.04
CA TRP A 180 -8.19 -17.88 1.50
C TRP A 180 -8.08 -19.29 0.93
N PHE A 181 -7.64 -19.42 -0.33
CA PHE A 181 -7.46 -20.73 -0.95
C PHE A 181 -6.25 -21.51 -0.40
N ILE A 182 -5.18 -20.80 -0.03
CA ILE A 182 -3.94 -21.39 0.52
C ILE A 182 -4.12 -21.82 1.98
N MET A 183 -4.98 -21.13 2.73
CA MET A 183 -5.23 -21.36 4.16
C MET A 183 -6.32 -22.41 4.43
#